data_2e18f2a91138fb4eb3a4d82f6b65d300
#
_entry.id   2e18f2a91138fb4eb3a4d82f6b65d300
#
_cell.length_a   1.000
_cell.length_b   1.000
_cell.length_c   1.000
_cell.angle_alpha   90.00
_cell.angle_beta   90.00
_cell.angle_gamma   90.00
#
_symmetry.space_group_name_H-M   'P 1'
#
loop_
_entity.id
_entity.type
_entity.pdbx_description
1 polymer ?
#
loop_
_entity_poly.entity_id
_entity_poly.type
_entity_poly.pdbx_seq_one_letter_code
_entity_poly.pdbx_strand_id
1 'polypeptide(L)'
;VIPAIPDINSDKTLILYGDVPLIKKADLQSLIKKSDTGLAVMTHIKNDANGYGRILREDNKIQGIIEDKDCNKEQKKIKEINTGILAADTKYLKQWLNRLSNENAQKEYYLTDIVKFAVEDNITVSSHEVEEEISISGVNSKSELAYIERGLQLNKAEELMEKGVTVLDPNRIDIRGQLKCGQDVTIDIGCIFEGNVNLGNNVHIKPYSFIKNSNIDENSTIEAFSHIDSSKVGSSCRVGPYARLRPGTVLESEVHIGNYVEIKNSLVDQGTKINHLSYIGDSEIGKNVNIGAGTITCNYDGVDKHKTIIEDDVFVGSNTQIVAPLKVGKGATIGAGSTITKDVPKNDLTLSRAQQKTISGWAKPVKK
;
A
#
# COMPACT_ATOMS: atom_id res chain seq x y z
N VAL A 1 -29.08 15.68 8.53
CA VAL A 1 -29.91 14.59 7.95
C VAL A 1 -31.26 15.14 7.48
N ILE A 2 -32.03 15.82 8.32
CA ILE A 2 -33.38 16.29 7.99
C ILE A 2 -33.46 17.14 6.72
N PRO A 3 -32.54 18.09 6.42
CA PRO A 3 -32.61 18.90 5.21
C PRO A 3 -32.37 18.11 3.90
N ALA A 4 -31.66 17.00 3.96
CA ALA A 4 -31.34 16.21 2.76
C ALA A 4 -32.42 15.19 2.38
N ILE A 5 -33.30 14.83 3.29
CA ILE A 5 -34.29 13.76 3.10
C ILE A 5 -35.39 14.06 2.08
N PRO A 6 -35.87 15.32 1.91
CA PRO A 6 -36.85 15.61 0.87
C PRO A 6 -36.41 15.19 -0.54
N ASP A 7 -35.12 15.24 -0.79
CA ASP A 7 -34.51 14.97 -2.11
C ASP A 7 -34.17 13.48 -2.36
N ILE A 8 -34.31 12.62 -1.31
CA ILE A 8 -34.07 11.19 -1.45
C ILE A 8 -35.24 10.53 -2.17
N ASN A 9 -34.96 10.00 -3.35
CA ASN A 9 -35.96 9.36 -4.21
C ASN A 9 -35.68 7.85 -4.35
N SER A 10 -35.42 7.19 -3.23
CA SER A 10 -35.18 5.74 -3.17
C SER A 10 -36.10 5.10 -2.13
N ASP A 11 -36.38 3.80 -2.29
CA ASP A 11 -37.24 3.05 -1.37
C ASP A 11 -36.59 2.87 0.00
N LYS A 12 -35.25 2.77 0.04
CA LYS A 12 -34.47 2.54 1.25
C LYS A 12 -33.44 3.65 1.47
N THR A 13 -33.26 4.02 2.72
CA THR A 13 -32.21 4.96 3.17
C THR A 13 -31.29 4.25 4.15
N LEU A 14 -29.99 4.22 3.82
CA LEU A 14 -28.91 3.77 4.69
C LEU A 14 -28.26 4.98 5.34
N ILE A 15 -28.14 4.97 6.66
CA ILE A 15 -27.51 6.04 7.45
C ILE A 15 -26.20 5.51 8.03
N LEU A 16 -25.11 6.18 7.73
CA LEU A 16 -23.75 5.85 8.14
C LEU A 16 -23.11 7.03 8.85
N TYR A 17 -22.16 6.73 9.74
CA TYR A 17 -21.25 7.74 10.29
C TYR A 17 -20.01 7.88 9.37
N GLY A 18 -19.57 9.12 9.16
CA GLY A 18 -18.42 9.41 8.30
C GLY A 18 -17.08 9.06 8.93
N ASP A 19 -17.05 8.78 10.21
CA ASP A 19 -15.87 8.44 11.01
C ASP A 19 -15.73 6.94 11.34
N VAL A 20 -16.57 6.07 10.76
CA VAL A 20 -16.48 4.59 10.88
C VAL A 20 -15.99 3.98 9.56
N PRO A 21 -14.66 3.96 9.31
CA PRO A 21 -14.14 3.71 7.97
C PRO A 21 -14.06 2.23 7.58
N LEU A 22 -14.14 1.29 8.54
CA LEU A 22 -13.88 -0.13 8.28
C LEU A 22 -15.14 -1.00 8.19
N ILE A 23 -16.31 -0.39 8.13
CA ILE A 23 -17.55 -1.15 8.00
C ILE A 23 -17.55 -2.01 6.72
N LYS A 24 -17.87 -3.28 6.86
CA LYS A 24 -17.82 -4.23 5.73
C LYS A 24 -19.05 -4.07 4.84
N LYS A 25 -18.82 -4.13 3.52
CA LYS A 25 -19.92 -4.09 2.53
C LYS A 25 -20.97 -5.19 2.77
N ALA A 26 -20.55 -6.38 3.18
CA ALA A 26 -21.44 -7.50 3.47
C ALA A 26 -22.40 -7.18 4.62
N ASP A 27 -21.91 -6.53 5.69
CA ASP A 27 -22.74 -6.11 6.82
C ASP A 27 -23.77 -5.07 6.42
N LEU A 28 -23.37 -4.09 5.58
CA LEU A 28 -24.30 -3.08 5.05
C LEU A 28 -25.38 -3.71 4.16
N GLN A 29 -25.01 -4.68 3.30
CA GLN A 29 -25.97 -5.40 2.46
C GLN A 29 -26.97 -6.22 3.31
N SER A 30 -26.46 -6.87 4.37
CA SER A 30 -27.29 -7.62 5.31
C SER A 30 -28.25 -6.68 6.08
N LEU A 31 -27.76 -5.54 6.51
CA LEU A 31 -28.58 -4.52 7.19
C LEU A 31 -29.71 -4.01 6.28
N ILE A 32 -29.37 -3.66 5.03
CA ILE A 32 -30.38 -3.20 4.04
C ILE A 32 -31.43 -4.26 3.83
N LYS A 33 -31.06 -5.52 3.66
CA LYS A 33 -32.01 -6.63 3.51
C LYS A 33 -32.91 -6.77 4.75
N LYS A 34 -32.36 -6.67 5.95
CA LYS A 34 -33.13 -6.72 7.20
C LYS A 34 -34.08 -5.53 7.37
N SER A 35 -33.85 -4.42 6.70
CA SER A 35 -34.78 -3.27 6.72
C SER A 35 -36.05 -3.45 5.88
N ASP A 36 -36.25 -4.61 5.24
CA ASP A 36 -37.49 -4.95 4.53
C ASP A 36 -38.71 -5.01 5.47
N THR A 37 -38.47 -5.13 6.78
CA THR A 37 -39.49 -5.01 7.83
C THR A 37 -39.89 -3.55 8.12
N GLY A 38 -39.17 -2.56 7.58
CA GLY A 38 -39.33 -1.13 7.75
C GLY A 38 -38.13 -0.41 8.37
N LEU A 39 -37.49 -0.99 9.40
CA LEU A 39 -36.29 -0.45 10.06
C LEU A 39 -35.35 -1.57 10.49
N ALA A 40 -34.07 -1.42 10.24
CA ALA A 40 -33.00 -2.26 10.78
C ALA A 40 -31.91 -1.43 11.42
N VAL A 41 -31.41 -1.88 12.56
CA VAL A 41 -30.32 -1.24 13.30
C VAL A 41 -29.11 -2.19 13.33
N MET A 42 -27.92 -1.64 13.22
CA MET A 42 -26.68 -2.40 13.37
C MET A 42 -26.27 -2.40 14.83
N THR A 43 -26.02 -3.59 15.38
CA THR A 43 -25.70 -3.78 16.79
C THR A 43 -24.37 -4.49 16.97
N HIS A 44 -23.80 -4.41 18.17
CA HIS A 44 -22.61 -5.15 18.56
C HIS A 44 -22.68 -5.48 20.06
N ILE A 45 -22.10 -6.61 20.46
CA ILE A 45 -21.97 -7.00 21.87
C ILE A 45 -20.62 -6.53 22.40
N LYS A 46 -20.62 -5.51 23.24
CA LYS A 46 -19.40 -4.91 23.78
C LYS A 46 -19.27 -5.15 25.29
N ASN A 47 -18.08 -5.56 25.75
CA ASN A 47 -17.84 -5.78 27.18
C ASN A 47 -17.90 -4.47 27.98
N ASP A 48 -17.29 -3.42 27.47
CA ASP A 48 -17.42 -2.06 27.98
C ASP A 48 -18.26 -1.23 27.02
N ALA A 49 -19.53 -1.06 27.36
CA ALA A 49 -20.50 -0.36 26.55
C ALA A 49 -20.61 1.14 26.90
N ASN A 50 -19.76 1.69 27.78
CA ASN A 50 -19.80 3.11 28.16
C ASN A 50 -19.69 4.03 26.94
N GLY A 51 -20.54 5.06 26.94
CA GLY A 51 -20.63 6.04 25.85
C GLY A 51 -21.47 5.62 24.65
N TYR A 52 -22.00 4.39 24.61
CA TYR A 52 -22.86 3.90 23.53
C TYR A 52 -24.32 3.82 23.94
N GLY A 53 -25.23 4.01 23.01
CA GLY A 53 -26.65 3.71 23.20
C GLY A 53 -26.87 2.21 23.40
N ARG A 54 -27.80 1.86 24.31
CA ARG A 54 -28.15 0.45 24.62
C ARG A 54 -29.39 0.02 23.86
N ILE A 55 -29.35 -1.19 23.31
CA ILE A 55 -30.51 -1.82 22.67
C ILE A 55 -31.42 -2.40 23.75
N LEU A 56 -32.63 -1.88 23.82
CA LEU A 56 -33.68 -2.39 24.74
C LEU A 56 -34.47 -3.49 24.03
N ARG A 57 -34.57 -4.67 24.66
CA ARG A 57 -35.33 -5.82 24.11
C ARG A 57 -36.39 -6.30 25.11
N GLU A 58 -37.53 -6.70 24.54
CA GLU A 58 -38.56 -7.47 25.22
C GLU A 58 -38.93 -8.64 24.31
N ASP A 59 -38.96 -9.85 24.83
CA ASP A 59 -39.16 -11.09 24.06
C ASP A 59 -38.35 -11.17 22.77
N ASN A 60 -37.05 -10.84 22.85
CA ASN A 60 -36.10 -10.77 21.74
C ASN A 60 -36.38 -9.68 20.66
N LYS A 61 -37.46 -8.91 20.80
CA LYS A 61 -37.81 -7.81 19.91
C LYS A 61 -37.22 -6.50 20.43
N ILE A 62 -36.68 -5.70 19.53
CA ILE A 62 -36.18 -4.37 19.87
C ILE A 62 -37.37 -3.46 20.20
N GLN A 63 -37.33 -2.82 21.38
CA GLN A 63 -38.31 -1.88 21.84
C GLN A 63 -37.83 -0.44 21.77
N GLY A 64 -36.53 -0.21 21.76
CA GLY A 64 -35.95 1.12 21.70
C GLY A 64 -34.45 1.11 21.84
N ILE A 65 -33.87 2.29 21.73
CA ILE A 65 -32.50 2.58 22.05
C ILE A 65 -32.50 3.65 23.14
N ILE A 66 -31.66 3.45 24.16
CA ILE A 66 -31.47 4.47 25.19
C ILE A 66 -30.02 4.93 25.20
N GLU A 67 -29.79 6.22 25.13
CA GLU A 67 -28.47 6.80 25.14
C GLU A 67 -27.77 6.61 26.49
N ASP A 68 -26.43 6.47 26.52
CA ASP A 68 -25.68 6.15 27.74
C ASP A 68 -25.96 7.07 28.91
N LYS A 69 -26.14 8.38 28.65
CA LYS A 69 -26.41 9.40 29.68
C LYS A 69 -27.80 9.29 30.28
N ASP A 70 -28.74 8.72 29.54
CA ASP A 70 -30.13 8.53 29.97
C ASP A 70 -30.38 7.15 30.59
N CYS A 71 -29.38 6.27 30.60
CA CYS A 71 -29.46 4.91 31.14
C CYS A 71 -29.55 4.91 32.68
N ASN A 72 -30.50 4.13 33.21
CA ASN A 72 -30.51 3.74 34.62
C ASN A 72 -29.47 2.65 34.92
N LYS A 73 -29.30 2.27 36.20
CA LYS A 73 -28.30 1.30 36.65
C LYS A 73 -28.45 -0.08 35.99
N GLU A 74 -29.65 -0.55 35.73
CA GLU A 74 -29.89 -1.86 35.11
C GLU A 74 -29.61 -1.79 33.59
N GLN A 75 -30.04 -0.71 32.94
CA GLN A 75 -29.81 -0.50 31.53
C GLN A 75 -28.31 -0.36 31.19
N LYS A 76 -27.50 0.20 32.09
CA LYS A 76 -26.03 0.24 31.94
C LYS A 76 -25.36 -1.13 31.92
N LYS A 77 -26.02 -2.19 32.41
CA LYS A 77 -25.50 -3.58 32.33
C LYS A 77 -25.71 -4.24 30.97
N ILE A 78 -26.55 -3.65 30.12
CA ILE A 78 -26.80 -4.16 28.77
C ILE A 78 -25.53 -4.01 27.94
N LYS A 79 -25.07 -5.11 27.36
CA LYS A 79 -23.86 -5.17 26.53
C LYS A 79 -24.11 -4.93 25.04
N GLU A 80 -25.37 -5.12 24.60
CA GLU A 80 -25.74 -4.86 23.21
C GLU A 80 -25.86 -3.37 22.97
N ILE A 81 -24.99 -2.85 22.12
CA ILE A 81 -24.89 -1.44 21.80
C ILE A 81 -25.47 -1.14 20.43
N ASN A 82 -25.96 0.10 20.28
CA ASN A 82 -26.25 0.71 19.00
C ASN A 82 -24.96 1.24 18.39
N THR A 83 -24.66 0.84 17.15
CA THR A 83 -23.49 1.36 16.43
C THR A 83 -23.74 2.70 15.75
N GLY A 84 -25.00 3.17 15.73
CA GLY A 84 -25.44 4.35 15.01
C GLY A 84 -25.68 4.14 13.51
N ILE A 85 -25.36 2.96 12.99
CA ILE A 85 -25.61 2.60 11.61
C ILE A 85 -26.98 1.94 11.49
N LEU A 86 -27.83 2.46 10.59
CA LEU A 86 -29.17 1.94 10.42
C LEU A 86 -29.66 2.06 8.97
N ALA A 87 -30.60 1.20 8.60
CA ALA A 87 -31.27 1.21 7.31
C ALA A 87 -32.78 1.25 7.53
N ALA A 88 -33.46 2.14 6.82
CA ALA A 88 -34.89 2.32 6.96
C ALA A 88 -35.58 2.42 5.59
N ASP A 89 -36.84 2.03 5.56
CA ASP A 89 -37.74 2.43 4.49
C ASP A 89 -37.84 3.96 4.48
N THR A 90 -37.54 4.58 3.35
CA THR A 90 -37.46 6.06 3.23
C THR A 90 -38.77 6.73 3.57
N LYS A 91 -39.92 6.08 3.26
CA LYS A 91 -41.25 6.58 3.55
C LYS A 91 -41.45 6.71 5.06
N TYR A 92 -41.14 5.68 5.83
CA TYR A 92 -41.27 5.71 7.28
C TYR A 92 -40.25 6.65 7.93
N LEU A 93 -39.01 6.63 7.45
CA LEU A 93 -37.98 7.53 7.95
C LEU A 93 -38.40 9.00 7.87
N LYS A 94 -38.98 9.43 6.72
CA LYS A 94 -39.51 10.81 6.57
C LYS A 94 -40.58 11.15 7.59
N GLN A 95 -41.45 10.21 7.94
CA GLN A 95 -42.50 10.40 8.93
C GLN A 95 -41.91 10.52 10.35
N TRP A 96 -41.00 9.62 10.73
CA TRP A 96 -40.40 9.60 12.06
C TRP A 96 -39.49 10.80 12.32
N LEU A 97 -38.75 11.28 11.34
CA LEU A 97 -37.90 12.46 11.51
C LEU A 97 -38.70 13.74 11.84
N ASN A 98 -39.94 13.85 11.38
CA ASN A 98 -40.81 14.96 11.74
C ASN A 98 -41.38 14.90 13.18
N ARG A 99 -41.25 13.73 13.85
CA ARG A 99 -41.67 13.49 15.24
C ARG A 99 -40.54 13.73 16.24
N LEU A 100 -39.28 13.88 15.77
CA LEU A 100 -38.15 14.08 16.67
C LEU A 100 -38.34 15.35 17.51
N SER A 101 -37.98 15.27 18.80
CA SER A 101 -37.92 16.40 19.72
C SER A 101 -36.53 16.47 20.37
N ASN A 102 -36.23 17.57 21.01
CA ASN A 102 -35.01 17.77 21.79
C ASN A 102 -35.28 17.78 23.31
N GLU A 103 -36.39 17.18 23.75
CA GLU A 103 -36.74 17.04 25.14
C GLU A 103 -36.03 15.87 25.81
N ASN A 104 -34.71 15.96 25.94
CA ASN A 104 -33.82 14.94 26.52
C ASN A 104 -32.72 15.62 27.35
N ALA A 105 -31.87 14.81 28.02
CA ALA A 105 -30.81 15.30 28.91
C ALA A 105 -29.81 16.23 28.23
N GLN A 106 -29.56 16.05 26.93
CA GLN A 106 -28.59 16.83 26.14
C GLN A 106 -29.23 17.99 25.35
N LYS A 107 -30.56 18.08 25.30
CA LYS A 107 -31.33 19.02 24.46
C LYS A 107 -30.97 18.91 22.97
N GLU A 108 -30.70 17.69 22.49
CA GLU A 108 -30.35 17.37 21.13
C GLU A 108 -31.43 16.50 20.47
N TYR A 109 -31.51 16.52 19.14
CA TYR A 109 -32.37 15.60 18.40
C TYR A 109 -31.68 14.25 18.28
N TYR A 110 -32.20 13.22 18.95
CA TYR A 110 -31.69 11.87 18.86
C TYR A 110 -32.29 11.12 17.69
N LEU A 111 -31.48 10.79 16.70
CA LEU A 111 -31.93 9.96 15.58
C LEU A 111 -32.42 8.59 16.07
N THR A 112 -31.87 8.08 17.15
CA THR A 112 -32.20 6.81 17.78
C THR A 112 -33.67 6.73 18.24
N ASP A 113 -34.36 7.87 18.45
CA ASP A 113 -35.80 7.90 18.79
C ASP A 113 -36.69 7.33 17.69
N ILE A 114 -36.21 7.28 16.42
CA ILE A 114 -36.98 6.64 15.33
C ILE A 114 -37.28 5.17 15.62
N VAL A 115 -36.44 4.49 16.40
CA VAL A 115 -36.65 3.10 16.80
C VAL A 115 -37.90 2.98 17.67
N LYS A 116 -38.07 3.88 18.65
CA LYS A 116 -39.27 3.94 19.46
C LYS A 116 -40.52 4.24 18.61
N PHE A 117 -40.40 5.18 17.69
CA PHE A 117 -41.52 5.52 16.80
C PHE A 117 -41.92 4.37 15.90
N ALA A 118 -40.93 3.59 15.40
CA ALA A 118 -41.24 2.40 14.62
C ALA A 118 -42.01 1.36 15.43
N VAL A 119 -41.64 1.13 16.69
CA VAL A 119 -42.35 0.23 17.61
C VAL A 119 -43.77 0.73 17.88
N GLU A 120 -43.95 2.02 18.18
CA GLU A 120 -45.27 2.66 18.37
C GLU A 120 -46.19 2.50 17.14
N ASP A 121 -45.63 2.56 15.96
CA ASP A 121 -46.34 2.40 14.68
C ASP A 121 -46.52 0.91 14.27
N ASN A 122 -46.19 -0.04 15.18
CA ASN A 122 -46.24 -1.49 14.96
C ASN A 122 -45.34 -1.96 13.80
N ILE A 123 -44.28 -1.25 13.51
CA ILE A 123 -43.25 -1.65 12.55
C ILE A 123 -42.20 -2.48 13.27
N THR A 124 -41.90 -3.66 12.74
CA THR A 124 -40.85 -4.53 13.31
C THR A 124 -39.47 -3.94 13.07
N VAL A 125 -38.72 -3.73 14.15
CA VAL A 125 -37.32 -3.32 14.10
C VAL A 125 -36.44 -4.55 14.11
N SER A 126 -35.70 -4.75 13.01
CA SER A 126 -34.72 -5.84 12.89
C SER A 126 -33.33 -5.39 13.36
N SER A 127 -32.47 -6.33 13.74
CA SER A 127 -31.05 -6.04 14.02
C SER A 127 -30.10 -6.84 13.15
N HIS A 128 -28.96 -6.25 12.84
CA HIS A 128 -27.80 -6.93 12.30
C HIS A 128 -26.63 -6.77 13.28
N GLU A 129 -26.25 -7.86 13.93
CA GLU A 129 -25.12 -7.89 14.84
C GLU A 129 -23.83 -8.04 14.04
N VAL A 130 -22.84 -7.18 14.30
CA VAL A 130 -21.49 -7.24 13.76
C VAL A 130 -20.59 -7.87 14.81
N GLU A 131 -19.84 -8.88 14.42
CA GLU A 131 -18.96 -9.61 15.34
C GLU A 131 -17.66 -8.84 15.64
N GLU A 132 -17.08 -8.21 14.63
CA GLU A 132 -15.79 -7.54 14.75
C GLU A 132 -15.93 -6.10 15.25
N GLU A 133 -15.46 -5.83 16.46
CA GLU A 133 -15.50 -4.50 17.07
C GLU A 133 -14.81 -3.43 16.22
N ILE A 134 -13.70 -3.77 15.56
CA ILE A 134 -12.94 -2.81 14.76
C ILE A 134 -13.74 -2.30 13.54
N SER A 135 -14.64 -3.11 13.01
CA SER A 135 -15.48 -2.74 11.86
C SER A 135 -16.46 -1.62 12.16
N ILE A 136 -16.82 -1.44 13.43
CA ILE A 136 -17.76 -0.42 13.90
C ILE A 136 -17.08 0.70 14.69
N SER A 137 -15.77 0.67 14.80
CA SER A 137 -14.99 1.64 15.57
C SER A 137 -14.89 2.98 14.85
N GLY A 138 -15.25 4.06 15.52
CA GLY A 138 -15.12 5.43 15.03
C GLY A 138 -13.74 6.02 15.31
N VAL A 139 -13.40 7.06 14.56
CA VAL A 139 -12.15 7.82 14.68
C VAL A 139 -12.41 9.21 15.24
N ASN A 140 -12.06 9.43 16.51
CA ASN A 140 -12.16 10.75 17.17
C ASN A 140 -10.78 11.32 17.56
N SER A 141 -9.76 10.48 17.56
CA SER A 141 -8.40 10.85 17.94
C SER A 141 -7.35 10.25 17.01
N LYS A 142 -6.13 10.79 17.02
CA LYS A 142 -5.01 10.23 16.25
C LYS A 142 -4.58 8.84 16.74
N SER A 143 -4.78 8.54 18.01
CA SER A 143 -4.53 7.20 18.56
C SER A 143 -5.53 6.17 18.05
N GLU A 144 -6.81 6.52 18.01
CA GLU A 144 -7.85 5.68 17.40
C GLU A 144 -7.62 5.48 15.91
N LEU A 145 -7.24 6.56 15.18
CA LEU A 145 -6.86 6.43 13.78
C LEU A 145 -5.72 5.44 13.57
N ALA A 146 -4.66 5.51 14.39
CA ALA A 146 -3.53 4.60 14.29
C ALA A 146 -3.92 3.15 14.60
N TYR A 147 -4.80 2.94 15.57
CA TYR A 147 -5.34 1.62 15.90
C TYR A 147 -6.16 1.03 14.74
N ILE A 148 -7.08 1.83 14.18
CA ILE A 148 -7.94 1.42 13.07
C ILE A 148 -7.11 1.18 11.80
N GLU A 149 -6.12 2.04 11.52
CA GLU A 149 -5.17 1.83 10.41
C GLU A 149 -4.45 0.48 10.54
N ARG A 150 -3.96 0.14 11.75
CA ARG A 150 -3.29 -1.16 11.96
C ARG A 150 -4.25 -2.34 11.74
N GLY A 151 -5.50 -2.22 12.15
CA GLY A 151 -6.53 -3.23 11.86
C GLY A 151 -6.79 -3.39 10.36
N LEU A 152 -6.88 -2.28 9.62
CA LEU A 152 -7.01 -2.33 8.16
C LEU A 152 -5.83 -3.09 7.50
N GLN A 153 -4.61 -2.83 7.96
CA GLN A 153 -3.43 -3.50 7.42
C GLN A 153 -3.42 -5.00 7.75
N LEU A 154 -3.86 -5.36 8.95
CA LEU A 154 -3.99 -6.76 9.36
C LEU A 154 -5.04 -7.48 8.49
N ASN A 155 -6.21 -6.91 8.30
CA ASN A 155 -7.25 -7.49 7.44
C ASN A 155 -6.73 -7.71 6.00
N LYS A 156 -6.00 -6.74 5.44
CA LYS A 156 -5.38 -6.89 4.11
C LYS A 156 -4.34 -8.01 4.07
N ALA A 157 -3.55 -8.16 5.13
CA ALA A 157 -2.57 -9.24 5.23
C ALA A 157 -3.26 -10.60 5.31
N GLU A 158 -4.34 -10.72 6.08
CA GLU A 158 -5.15 -11.93 6.20
C GLU A 158 -5.78 -12.33 4.86
N GLU A 159 -6.37 -11.36 4.14
CA GLU A 159 -6.90 -11.60 2.79
C GLU A 159 -5.85 -12.11 1.80
N LEU A 160 -4.60 -11.65 1.92
CA LEU A 160 -3.49 -12.15 1.10
C LEU A 160 -3.12 -13.58 1.48
N MET A 161 -3.04 -13.89 2.78
CA MET A 161 -2.73 -15.23 3.29
C MET A 161 -3.81 -16.24 2.90
N GLU A 162 -5.09 -15.87 2.93
CA GLU A 162 -6.20 -16.70 2.45
C GLU A 162 -6.08 -17.02 0.94
N LYS A 163 -5.44 -16.13 0.16
CA LYS A 163 -5.16 -16.33 -1.27
C LYS A 163 -3.85 -17.07 -1.54
N GLY A 164 -3.17 -17.57 -0.50
CA GLY A 164 -1.96 -18.37 -0.63
C GLY A 164 -0.64 -17.57 -0.61
N VAL A 165 -0.66 -16.30 -0.21
CA VAL A 165 0.55 -15.51 0.00
C VAL A 165 1.14 -15.83 1.38
N THR A 166 2.45 -16.05 1.46
CA THR A 166 3.16 -16.17 2.73
C THR A 166 3.54 -14.78 3.24
N VAL A 167 2.93 -14.32 4.32
CA VAL A 167 3.29 -13.08 5.03
C VAL A 167 3.96 -13.46 6.34
N LEU A 168 5.27 -13.19 6.49
CA LEU A 168 6.05 -13.65 7.66
C LEU A 168 5.65 -12.95 8.96
N ASP A 169 5.21 -11.70 8.89
CA ASP A 169 4.61 -11.01 10.04
C ASP A 169 3.49 -10.08 9.56
N PRO A 170 2.23 -10.49 9.72
CA PRO A 170 1.09 -9.70 9.28
C PRO A 170 0.94 -8.35 10.02
N ASN A 171 1.57 -8.20 11.18
CA ASN A 171 1.55 -6.94 11.93
C ASN A 171 2.55 -5.91 11.40
N ARG A 172 3.51 -6.31 10.57
CA ARG A 172 4.58 -5.45 10.05
C ARG A 172 4.59 -5.39 8.52
N ILE A 173 3.43 -5.21 7.93
CA ILE A 173 3.23 -4.92 6.51
C ILE A 173 2.35 -3.68 6.37
N ASP A 174 2.64 -2.82 5.41
CA ASP A 174 1.80 -1.67 5.07
C ASP A 174 1.44 -1.68 3.59
N ILE A 175 0.14 -1.74 3.31
CA ILE A 175 -0.41 -1.72 1.95
C ILE A 175 -1.22 -0.43 1.77
N ARG A 176 -0.60 0.57 1.15
CA ARG A 176 -1.16 1.92 0.92
C ARG A 176 -1.66 2.06 -0.52
N GLY A 177 -2.60 1.21 -0.88
CA GLY A 177 -3.16 1.13 -2.23
C GLY A 177 -3.62 -0.27 -2.55
N GLN A 178 -3.35 -0.73 -3.78
CA GLN A 178 -3.70 -2.07 -4.25
C GLN A 178 -2.45 -2.93 -4.40
N LEU A 179 -2.44 -4.08 -3.74
CA LEU A 179 -1.43 -5.12 -3.91
C LEU A 179 -2.10 -6.35 -4.51
N LYS A 180 -1.63 -6.78 -5.68
CA LYS A 180 -2.05 -8.03 -6.33
C LYS A 180 -0.87 -8.98 -6.33
N CYS A 181 -1.11 -10.21 -5.88
CA CYS A 181 -0.11 -11.26 -5.82
C CYS A 181 -0.54 -12.46 -6.64
N GLY A 182 0.42 -13.07 -7.32
CA GLY A 182 0.29 -14.42 -7.86
C GLY A 182 0.38 -15.49 -6.77
N GLN A 183 0.59 -16.74 -7.19
CA GLN A 183 0.75 -17.88 -6.28
C GLN A 183 2.14 -17.91 -5.66
N ASP A 184 2.24 -18.46 -4.44
CA ASP A 184 3.50 -18.71 -3.74
C ASP A 184 4.38 -17.46 -3.55
N VAL A 185 3.78 -16.28 -3.49
CA VAL A 185 4.48 -15.04 -3.15
C VAL A 185 4.84 -15.05 -1.67
N THR A 186 6.07 -14.66 -1.36
CA THR A 186 6.55 -14.49 0.03
C THR A 186 6.87 -13.03 0.30
N ILE A 187 6.29 -12.47 1.38
CA ILE A 187 6.52 -11.10 1.84
C ILE A 187 7.10 -11.14 3.25
N ASP A 188 8.27 -10.56 3.40
CA ASP A 188 8.98 -10.49 4.67
C ASP A 188 8.58 -9.23 5.47
N ILE A 189 9.15 -9.07 6.65
CA ILE A 189 8.78 -8.05 7.64
C ILE A 189 9.08 -6.61 7.15
N GLY A 190 8.23 -5.68 7.56
CA GLY A 190 8.46 -4.24 7.36
C GLY A 190 8.38 -3.78 5.90
N CYS A 191 7.79 -4.57 5.02
CA CYS A 191 7.59 -4.19 3.63
C CYS A 191 6.45 -3.19 3.48
N ILE A 192 6.64 -2.20 2.59
CA ILE A 192 5.66 -1.16 2.29
C ILE A 192 5.33 -1.20 0.81
N PHE A 193 4.04 -1.29 0.50
CA PHE A 193 3.50 -1.25 -0.86
C PHE A 193 2.63 -0.02 -1.04
N GLU A 194 2.93 0.81 -2.05
CA GLU A 194 2.20 2.07 -2.29
C GLU A 194 1.64 2.15 -3.72
N GLY A 195 0.43 2.67 -3.87
CA GLY A 195 -0.25 2.79 -5.16
C GLY A 195 -0.66 1.43 -5.72
N ASN A 196 -0.36 1.15 -6.99
CA ASN A 196 -0.69 -0.10 -7.66
C ASN A 196 0.55 -0.98 -7.80
N VAL A 197 0.60 -2.08 -7.08
CA VAL A 197 1.71 -3.04 -7.13
C VAL A 197 1.20 -4.41 -7.55
N ASN A 198 1.88 -5.03 -8.51
CA ASN A 198 1.60 -6.39 -8.96
C ASN A 198 2.83 -7.25 -8.78
N LEU A 199 2.68 -8.39 -8.13
CA LEU A 199 3.71 -9.41 -7.92
C LEU A 199 3.30 -10.68 -8.65
N GLY A 200 4.16 -11.20 -9.51
CA GLY A 200 3.97 -12.48 -10.20
C GLY A 200 4.10 -13.69 -9.27
N ASN A 201 4.00 -14.89 -9.83
CA ASN A 201 4.15 -16.13 -9.06
C ASN A 201 5.59 -16.28 -8.51
N ASN A 202 5.73 -16.90 -7.35
CA ASN A 202 7.03 -17.19 -6.73
C ASN A 202 7.90 -15.93 -6.49
N VAL A 203 7.32 -14.77 -6.38
CA VAL A 203 8.07 -13.55 -6.07
C VAL A 203 8.41 -13.51 -4.56
N HIS A 204 9.66 -13.18 -4.25
CA HIS A 204 10.14 -13.01 -2.88
C HIS A 204 10.48 -11.55 -2.60
N ILE A 205 9.78 -10.95 -1.64
CA ILE A 205 10.06 -9.59 -1.16
C ILE A 205 10.71 -9.69 0.21
N LYS A 206 11.99 -9.34 0.29
CA LYS A 206 12.81 -9.41 1.50
C LYS A 206 12.59 -8.20 2.41
N PRO A 207 13.04 -8.24 3.68
CA PRO A 207 12.68 -7.27 4.71
C PRO A 207 12.91 -5.81 4.33
N TYR A 208 12.02 -4.94 4.79
CA TYR A 208 12.13 -3.48 4.69
C TYR A 208 12.26 -2.95 3.26
N SER A 209 11.69 -3.67 2.30
CA SER A 209 11.59 -3.20 0.91
C SER A 209 10.41 -2.24 0.76
N PHE A 210 10.61 -1.16 -0.02
CA PHE A 210 9.58 -0.21 -0.40
C PHE A 210 9.28 -0.34 -1.90
N ILE A 211 8.03 -0.62 -2.25
CA ILE A 211 7.62 -0.84 -3.64
C ILE A 211 6.41 0.02 -3.95
N LYS A 212 6.54 0.85 -4.99
CA LYS A 212 5.50 1.79 -5.40
C LYS A 212 5.20 1.69 -6.89
N ASN A 213 3.91 1.65 -7.27
CA ASN A 213 3.43 1.71 -8.66
C ASN A 213 4.23 0.82 -9.62
N SER A 214 4.56 -0.41 -9.23
CA SER A 214 5.51 -1.25 -9.94
C SER A 214 4.98 -2.66 -10.19
N ASN A 215 5.49 -3.28 -11.25
CA ASN A 215 5.23 -4.68 -11.57
C ASN A 215 6.52 -5.48 -11.40
N ILE A 216 6.42 -6.61 -10.72
CA ILE A 216 7.52 -7.56 -10.51
C ILE A 216 7.04 -8.90 -11.01
N ASP A 217 7.65 -9.38 -12.07
CA ASP A 217 7.28 -10.63 -12.71
C ASP A 217 7.82 -11.86 -11.95
N GLU A 218 7.34 -13.01 -12.34
CA GLU A 218 7.51 -14.27 -11.64
C GLU A 218 8.97 -14.67 -11.37
N ASN A 219 9.18 -15.44 -10.30
CA ASN A 219 10.46 -15.99 -9.86
C ASN A 219 11.52 -14.91 -9.52
N SER A 220 11.12 -13.66 -9.34
CA SER A 220 12.02 -12.57 -9.02
C SER A 220 12.15 -12.36 -7.52
N THR A 221 13.33 -11.92 -7.08
CA THR A 221 13.64 -11.63 -5.70
C THR A 221 14.03 -10.17 -5.53
N ILE A 222 13.31 -9.46 -4.66
CA ILE A 222 13.67 -8.13 -4.19
C ILE A 222 14.34 -8.28 -2.84
N GLU A 223 15.64 -8.02 -2.81
CA GLU A 223 16.46 -8.15 -1.61
C GLU A 223 16.20 -6.98 -0.63
N ALA A 224 16.57 -7.20 0.62
CA ALA A 224 16.28 -6.30 1.73
C ALA A 224 16.70 -4.84 1.48
N PHE A 225 15.93 -3.90 2.04
CA PHE A 225 16.18 -2.46 1.98
C PHE A 225 16.21 -1.87 0.56
N SER A 226 15.57 -2.51 -0.39
CA SER A 226 15.49 -1.99 -1.77
C SER A 226 14.28 -1.07 -1.95
N HIS A 227 14.44 -0.06 -2.80
CA HIS A 227 13.40 0.92 -3.12
C HIS A 227 13.08 0.87 -4.62
N ILE A 228 11.84 0.53 -4.95
CA ILE A 228 11.38 0.38 -6.34
C ILE A 228 10.18 1.31 -6.54
N ASP A 229 10.31 2.24 -7.49
CA ASP A 229 9.25 3.21 -7.80
C ASP A 229 8.99 3.25 -9.31
N SER A 230 7.74 3.08 -9.70
CA SER A 230 7.23 3.23 -11.06
C SER A 230 8.10 2.49 -12.09
N SER A 231 8.40 1.22 -11.78
CA SER A 231 9.35 0.40 -12.51
C SER A 231 8.75 -0.95 -12.90
N LYS A 232 9.32 -1.58 -13.93
CA LYS A 232 9.02 -2.96 -14.31
C LYS A 232 10.25 -3.83 -14.07
N VAL A 233 10.06 -4.94 -13.38
CA VAL A 233 11.07 -5.95 -13.11
C VAL A 233 10.60 -7.24 -13.76
N GLY A 234 11.34 -7.71 -14.76
CA GLY A 234 11.06 -8.95 -15.48
C GLY A 234 11.24 -10.20 -14.64
N SER A 235 11.01 -11.35 -15.25
CA SER A 235 11.08 -12.64 -14.56
C SER A 235 12.50 -13.05 -14.18
N SER A 236 12.63 -13.80 -13.09
CA SER A 236 13.90 -14.35 -12.61
C SER A 236 14.97 -13.29 -12.33
N CYS A 237 14.55 -12.06 -12.02
CA CYS A 237 15.46 -10.98 -11.65
C CYS A 237 15.81 -11.03 -10.16
N ARG A 238 16.99 -10.49 -9.85
CA ARG A 238 17.42 -10.23 -8.48
C ARG A 238 17.78 -8.76 -8.30
N VAL A 239 17.11 -8.07 -7.37
CA VAL A 239 17.29 -6.63 -7.15
C VAL A 239 17.64 -6.37 -5.69
N GLY A 240 18.79 -5.77 -5.46
CA GLY A 240 19.29 -5.42 -4.13
C GLY A 240 20.38 -6.34 -3.59
N PRO A 241 20.71 -6.25 -2.29
CA PRO A 241 20.07 -5.35 -1.30
C PRO A 241 20.49 -3.86 -1.50
N TYR A 242 19.72 -2.94 -0.88
CA TYR A 242 19.97 -1.49 -0.97
C TYR A 242 20.01 -0.95 -2.41
N ALA A 243 19.27 -1.55 -3.32
CA ALA A 243 19.12 -1.06 -4.69
C ALA A 243 17.99 -0.05 -4.79
N ARG A 244 18.13 0.88 -5.73
CA ARG A 244 17.08 1.87 -6.02
C ARG A 244 16.70 1.85 -7.50
N LEU A 245 15.49 1.45 -7.80
CA LEU A 245 14.89 1.59 -9.13
C LEU A 245 13.96 2.80 -9.12
N ARG A 246 14.24 3.75 -10.01
CA ARG A 246 13.48 4.99 -10.15
C ARG A 246 12.52 4.94 -11.34
N PRO A 247 11.56 5.88 -11.42
CA PRO A 247 10.57 5.90 -12.49
C PRO A 247 11.19 5.76 -13.90
N GLY A 248 10.50 4.94 -14.72
CA GLY A 248 10.93 4.65 -16.08
C GLY A 248 11.97 3.55 -16.22
N THR A 249 12.33 2.87 -15.12
CA THR A 249 13.23 1.71 -15.18
C THR A 249 12.48 0.47 -15.64
N VAL A 250 13.04 -0.22 -16.62
CA VAL A 250 12.59 -1.53 -17.11
C VAL A 250 13.76 -2.50 -17.07
N LEU A 251 13.60 -3.57 -16.32
CA LEU A 251 14.53 -4.70 -16.30
C LEU A 251 13.84 -5.85 -17.03
N GLU A 252 14.50 -6.41 -18.05
CA GLU A 252 14.07 -7.64 -18.69
C GLU A 252 14.40 -8.86 -17.82
N SER A 253 14.18 -10.08 -18.32
CA SER A 253 14.38 -11.29 -17.52
C SER A 253 15.86 -11.53 -17.13
N GLU A 254 16.06 -12.21 -16.00
CA GLU A 254 17.38 -12.66 -15.53
C GLU A 254 18.39 -11.52 -15.24
N VAL A 255 17.92 -10.31 -15.05
CA VAL A 255 18.76 -9.16 -14.70
C VAL A 255 19.14 -9.20 -13.23
N HIS A 256 20.43 -8.94 -12.94
CA HIS A 256 20.95 -8.84 -11.58
C HIS A 256 21.38 -7.40 -11.27
N ILE A 257 20.68 -6.78 -10.33
CA ILE A 257 21.00 -5.45 -9.77
C ILE A 257 21.44 -5.65 -8.32
N GLY A 258 22.66 -5.30 -8.00
CA GLY A 258 23.20 -5.54 -6.67
C GLY A 258 23.15 -4.31 -5.77
N ASN A 259 24.01 -4.32 -4.73
CA ASN A 259 23.94 -3.36 -3.65
C ASN A 259 24.44 -1.95 -4.04
N TYR A 260 23.72 -0.94 -3.54
CA TYR A 260 24.02 0.47 -3.81
C TYR A 260 24.04 0.82 -5.29
N VAL A 261 23.21 0.15 -6.09
CA VAL A 261 22.98 0.48 -7.49
C VAL A 261 21.71 1.29 -7.62
N GLU A 262 21.81 2.44 -8.29
CA GLU A 262 20.65 3.26 -8.66
C GLU A 262 20.45 3.23 -10.17
N ILE A 263 19.21 2.92 -10.61
CA ILE A 263 18.82 2.94 -12.02
C ILE A 263 17.64 3.90 -12.21
N LYS A 264 17.71 4.72 -13.23
CA LYS A 264 16.68 5.72 -13.55
C LYS A 264 16.42 5.78 -15.04
N ASN A 265 15.14 5.70 -15.43
CA ASN A 265 14.69 5.91 -16.81
C ASN A 265 15.58 5.15 -17.83
N SER A 266 15.76 3.86 -17.60
CA SER A 266 16.67 3.02 -18.35
C SER A 266 16.09 1.65 -18.62
N LEU A 267 16.42 1.10 -19.80
CA LEU A 267 16.14 -0.28 -20.16
C LEU A 267 17.39 -1.13 -19.93
N VAL A 268 17.26 -2.23 -19.23
CA VAL A 268 18.32 -3.22 -18.99
C VAL A 268 17.82 -4.56 -19.51
N ASP A 269 18.46 -5.06 -20.56
CA ASP A 269 18.05 -6.28 -21.24
C ASP A 269 18.59 -7.56 -20.55
N GLN A 270 18.07 -8.69 -21.00
CA GLN A 270 18.19 -10.01 -20.39
C GLN A 270 19.63 -10.40 -19.98
N GLY A 271 19.75 -10.98 -18.80
CA GLY A 271 21.02 -11.57 -18.31
C GLY A 271 22.08 -10.57 -17.90
N THR A 272 21.78 -9.26 -17.98
CA THR A 272 22.73 -8.20 -17.64
C THR A 272 22.95 -8.08 -16.13
N LYS A 273 24.19 -7.78 -15.73
CA LYS A 273 24.62 -7.71 -14.34
C LYS A 273 25.21 -6.34 -14.00
N ILE A 274 24.62 -5.68 -12.98
CA ILE A 274 25.06 -4.40 -12.42
C ILE A 274 25.09 -4.57 -10.90
N ASN A 275 26.19 -5.06 -10.37
CA ASN A 275 26.16 -5.67 -9.03
C ASN A 275 26.60 -4.75 -7.90
N HIS A 276 27.30 -3.62 -8.16
CA HIS A 276 27.92 -2.85 -7.10
C HIS A 276 28.03 -1.35 -7.40
N LEU A 277 27.58 -0.49 -6.48
CA LEU A 277 27.96 0.92 -6.37
C LEU A 277 27.88 1.71 -7.69
N SER A 278 26.86 1.50 -8.51
CA SER A 278 26.76 2.09 -9.84
C SER A 278 25.54 3.00 -9.99
N TYR A 279 25.68 4.03 -10.82
CA TYR A 279 24.56 4.85 -11.26
C TYR A 279 24.34 4.69 -12.76
N ILE A 280 23.14 4.27 -13.13
CA ILE A 280 22.71 4.10 -14.51
C ILE A 280 21.49 4.97 -14.78
N GLY A 281 21.66 6.03 -15.54
CA GLY A 281 20.60 6.98 -15.88
C GLY A 281 20.45 7.17 -17.38
N ASP A 282 19.19 7.27 -17.84
CA ASP A 282 18.83 7.54 -19.22
C ASP A 282 19.59 6.65 -20.23
N SER A 283 19.59 5.33 -19.99
CA SER A 283 20.44 4.37 -20.70
C SER A 283 19.64 3.22 -21.31
N GLU A 284 20.16 2.69 -22.40
CA GLU A 284 19.75 1.41 -22.99
C GLU A 284 20.94 0.44 -22.90
N ILE A 285 20.77 -0.65 -22.13
CA ILE A 285 21.79 -1.67 -21.90
C ILE A 285 21.30 -2.98 -22.50
N GLY A 286 22.09 -3.54 -23.41
CA GLY A 286 21.79 -4.78 -24.10
C GLY A 286 21.92 -6.03 -23.23
N LYS A 287 21.89 -7.20 -23.88
CA LYS A 287 21.93 -8.52 -23.22
C LYS A 287 23.30 -8.89 -22.72
N ASN A 288 23.35 -9.66 -21.65
CA ASN A 288 24.58 -10.24 -21.09
C ASN A 288 25.68 -9.21 -20.80
N VAL A 289 25.35 -7.96 -20.59
CA VAL A 289 26.30 -6.90 -20.26
C VAL A 289 26.75 -7.05 -18.81
N ASN A 290 28.04 -6.87 -18.57
CA ASN A 290 28.59 -6.78 -17.23
C ASN A 290 29.07 -5.37 -16.92
N ILE A 291 28.44 -4.70 -15.97
CA ILE A 291 28.82 -3.38 -15.50
C ILE A 291 29.67 -3.51 -14.22
N GLY A 292 30.91 -3.09 -14.28
CA GLY A 292 31.85 -3.11 -13.15
C GLY A 292 31.46 -2.12 -12.05
N ALA A 293 31.91 -2.42 -10.84
CA ALA A 293 31.63 -1.60 -9.66
C ALA A 293 32.07 -0.12 -9.82
N GLY A 294 31.25 0.81 -9.37
CA GLY A 294 31.56 2.24 -9.43
C GLY A 294 31.40 2.87 -10.83
N THR A 295 30.70 2.19 -11.75
CA THR A 295 30.40 2.74 -13.06
C THR A 295 29.29 3.80 -12.97
N ILE A 296 29.49 4.93 -13.66
CA ILE A 296 28.54 6.02 -13.74
C ILE A 296 28.26 6.39 -15.19
N THR A 297 27.00 6.38 -15.60
CA THR A 297 26.56 7.05 -16.82
C THR A 297 26.37 8.54 -16.51
N CYS A 298 27.28 9.39 -17.01
CA CYS A 298 27.23 10.84 -16.83
C CYS A 298 26.22 11.41 -17.83
N ASN A 299 24.94 11.33 -17.52
CA ASN A 299 23.82 11.59 -18.42
C ASN A 299 23.31 13.04 -18.41
N TYR A 300 23.90 13.93 -17.60
CA TYR A 300 23.45 15.32 -17.44
C TYR A 300 24.61 16.29 -17.62
N ASP A 301 24.47 17.27 -18.49
CA ASP A 301 25.52 18.25 -18.80
C ASP A 301 25.37 19.60 -18.06
N GLY A 302 24.37 19.70 -17.20
CA GLY A 302 24.00 20.93 -16.48
C GLY A 302 22.72 21.57 -17.02
N VAL A 303 22.27 21.21 -18.24
CA VAL A 303 21.05 21.71 -18.90
C VAL A 303 20.19 20.54 -19.37
N ASP A 304 20.76 19.68 -20.21
CA ASP A 304 20.04 18.58 -20.87
C ASP A 304 20.48 17.21 -20.38
N LYS A 305 19.61 16.22 -20.63
CA LYS A 305 19.92 14.81 -20.38
C LYS A 305 20.19 14.10 -21.69
N HIS A 306 21.24 13.31 -21.67
CA HIS A 306 21.75 12.59 -22.81
C HIS A 306 21.72 11.09 -22.57
N LYS A 307 21.55 10.33 -23.66
CA LYS A 307 21.39 8.89 -23.63
C LYS A 307 22.72 8.16 -23.80
N THR A 308 22.90 7.10 -23.02
CA THR A 308 23.97 6.12 -23.19
C THR A 308 23.38 4.84 -23.79
N ILE A 309 24.03 4.28 -24.81
CA ILE A 309 23.67 3.00 -25.42
C ILE A 309 24.83 2.03 -25.23
N ILE A 310 24.58 0.91 -24.56
CA ILE A 310 25.54 -0.19 -24.40
C ILE A 310 24.93 -1.41 -25.07
N GLU A 311 25.56 -1.87 -26.15
CA GLU A 311 25.08 -3.05 -26.89
C GLU A 311 25.37 -4.37 -26.14
N ASP A 312 24.93 -5.50 -26.72
CA ASP A 312 25.06 -6.83 -26.12
C ASP A 312 26.51 -7.23 -25.82
N ASP A 313 26.67 -8.12 -24.86
CA ASP A 313 27.92 -8.82 -24.54
C ASP A 313 29.07 -7.87 -24.16
N VAL A 314 28.80 -6.64 -23.76
CA VAL A 314 29.81 -5.64 -23.35
C VAL A 314 30.29 -5.91 -21.93
N PHE A 315 31.60 -5.76 -21.72
CA PHE A 315 32.22 -5.75 -20.42
C PHE A 315 32.73 -4.35 -20.06
N VAL A 316 32.18 -3.74 -19.00
CA VAL A 316 32.62 -2.45 -18.46
C VAL A 316 33.44 -2.70 -17.20
N GLY A 317 34.73 -2.33 -17.23
CA GLY A 317 35.60 -2.41 -16.06
C GLY A 317 35.19 -1.44 -14.93
N SER A 318 35.56 -1.77 -13.71
CA SER A 318 35.18 -1.01 -12.53
C SER A 318 35.69 0.45 -12.57
N ASN A 319 34.99 1.34 -11.89
CA ASN A 319 35.29 2.78 -11.79
C ASN A 319 35.39 3.47 -13.15
N THR A 320 34.45 3.16 -14.04
CA THR A 320 34.34 3.75 -15.37
C THR A 320 33.29 4.87 -15.37
N GLN A 321 33.66 6.02 -15.95
CA GLN A 321 32.75 7.12 -16.23
C GLN A 321 32.39 7.10 -17.72
N ILE A 322 31.09 7.03 -18.04
CA ILE A 322 30.58 7.01 -19.41
C ILE A 322 29.86 8.34 -19.64
N VAL A 323 30.50 9.25 -20.38
CA VAL A 323 29.99 10.62 -20.62
C VAL A 323 29.07 10.60 -21.83
N ALA A 324 27.78 10.66 -21.57
CA ALA A 324 26.76 10.67 -22.60
C ALA A 324 26.74 12.04 -23.38
N PRO A 325 26.28 12.04 -24.67
CA PRO A 325 25.78 10.90 -25.43
C PRO A 325 26.90 10.06 -26.04
N LEU A 326 26.83 8.74 -25.92
CA LEU A 326 27.74 7.84 -26.63
C LEU A 326 27.17 6.42 -26.76
N LYS A 327 27.81 5.64 -27.63
CA LYS A 327 27.47 4.24 -27.88
C LYS A 327 28.67 3.35 -27.64
N VAL A 328 28.46 2.27 -26.88
CA VAL A 328 29.43 1.18 -26.69
C VAL A 328 29.00 0.00 -27.56
N GLY A 329 29.82 -0.36 -28.54
CA GLY A 329 29.50 -1.39 -29.52
C GLY A 329 29.55 -2.80 -28.93
N LYS A 330 28.81 -3.73 -29.55
CA LYS A 330 28.65 -5.12 -29.12
C LYS A 330 29.99 -5.81 -28.87
N GLY A 331 30.05 -6.53 -27.74
CA GLY A 331 31.25 -7.31 -27.38
C GLY A 331 32.46 -6.47 -26.99
N ALA A 332 32.34 -5.16 -26.89
CA ALA A 332 33.45 -4.30 -26.50
C ALA A 332 33.85 -4.50 -25.04
N THR A 333 35.09 -4.22 -24.73
CA THR A 333 35.61 -4.19 -23.36
C THR A 333 36.10 -2.79 -23.03
N ILE A 334 35.63 -2.23 -21.91
CA ILE A 334 36.17 -0.99 -21.36
C ILE A 334 37.07 -1.30 -20.17
N GLY A 335 38.34 -0.88 -20.22
CA GLY A 335 39.27 -1.12 -19.12
C GLY A 335 38.91 -0.31 -17.88
N ALA A 336 39.11 -0.89 -16.70
CA ALA A 336 38.79 -0.25 -15.41
C ALA A 336 39.49 1.10 -15.25
N GLY A 337 38.85 2.03 -14.55
CA GLY A 337 39.36 3.40 -14.28
C GLY A 337 39.34 4.30 -15.51
N SER A 338 38.51 4.03 -16.52
CA SER A 338 38.46 4.80 -17.76
C SER A 338 37.36 5.88 -17.69
N THR A 339 37.60 7.02 -18.37
CA THR A 339 36.60 8.03 -18.68
C THR A 339 36.35 8.04 -20.18
N ILE A 340 35.20 7.53 -20.59
CA ILE A 340 34.82 7.33 -21.98
C ILE A 340 34.00 8.53 -22.45
N THR A 341 34.45 9.21 -23.50
CA THR A 341 33.82 10.45 -24.04
C THR A 341 33.49 10.37 -25.52
N LYS A 342 33.72 9.22 -26.15
CA LYS A 342 33.42 8.94 -27.56
C LYS A 342 32.94 7.51 -27.71
N ASP A 343 32.26 7.26 -28.83
CA ASP A 343 31.80 5.91 -29.16
C ASP A 343 32.93 4.88 -29.11
N VAL A 344 32.57 3.68 -28.59
CA VAL A 344 33.50 2.54 -28.50
C VAL A 344 33.15 1.54 -29.61
N PRO A 345 34.09 1.17 -30.47
CA PRO A 345 33.87 0.18 -31.52
C PRO A 345 33.55 -1.22 -30.96
N LYS A 346 32.84 -2.02 -31.77
CA LYS A 346 32.50 -3.41 -31.39
C LYS A 346 33.73 -4.28 -31.26
N ASN A 347 33.70 -5.18 -30.29
CA ASN A 347 34.76 -6.19 -30.05
C ASN A 347 36.15 -5.62 -29.71
N ASP A 348 36.25 -4.33 -29.44
CA ASP A 348 37.54 -3.69 -29.14
C ASP A 348 37.72 -3.48 -27.63
N LEU A 349 38.99 -3.37 -27.22
CA LEU A 349 39.38 -2.90 -25.90
C LEU A 349 39.65 -1.38 -25.94
N THR A 350 38.85 -0.62 -25.17
CA THR A 350 39.05 0.82 -25.02
C THR A 350 39.53 1.17 -23.64
N LEU A 351 40.57 1.99 -23.59
CA LEU A 351 41.19 2.51 -22.36
C LEU A 351 41.28 4.04 -22.43
N SER A 352 40.85 4.71 -21.36
CA SER A 352 41.02 6.17 -21.21
C SER A 352 41.39 6.49 -19.78
N ARG A 353 42.66 6.25 -19.43
CA ARG A 353 43.22 6.45 -18.11
C ARG A 353 44.68 6.87 -18.18
N ALA A 354 45.17 7.58 -17.14
CA ALA A 354 46.58 7.95 -17.04
C ALA A 354 47.52 6.75 -16.98
N GLN A 355 48.70 6.87 -17.57
CA GLN A 355 49.74 5.84 -17.46
C GLN A 355 50.23 5.80 -15.99
N GLN A 356 50.38 4.58 -15.46
CA GLN A 356 50.92 4.39 -14.11
C GLN A 356 52.35 4.96 -13.99
N LYS A 357 52.57 5.77 -12.96
CA LYS A 357 53.88 6.30 -12.62
C LYS A 357 54.27 5.87 -11.21
N THR A 358 55.42 5.24 -11.06
CA THR A 358 55.97 4.86 -9.77
C THR A 358 57.13 5.77 -9.40
N ILE A 359 57.17 6.32 -8.20
CA ILE A 359 58.24 7.11 -7.67
C ILE A 359 58.98 6.28 -6.63
N SER A 360 60.19 5.83 -6.97
CA SER A 360 61.03 5.05 -6.07
C SER A 360 61.56 5.99 -4.94
N GLY A 361 61.67 5.46 -3.73
CA GLY A 361 62.21 6.20 -2.59
C GLY A 361 61.27 7.27 -2.03
N TRP A 362 59.93 7.24 -2.36
CA TRP A 362 58.95 8.17 -1.78
C TRP A 362 58.97 8.12 -0.26
N ALA A 363 59.35 9.21 0.40
CA ALA A 363 59.26 9.36 1.86
C ALA A 363 57.85 9.73 2.30
N LYS A 364 57.21 8.86 3.08
CA LYS A 364 55.89 9.14 3.63
C LYS A 364 55.92 10.31 4.61
N PRO A 365 55.10 11.36 4.48
CA PRO A 365 55.00 12.43 5.46
C PRO A 365 54.76 11.87 6.87
N VAL A 366 55.55 12.32 7.86
CA VAL A 366 55.36 12.01 9.28
C VAL A 366 54.87 13.24 10.00
N LYS A 367 53.93 13.04 10.95
CA LYS A 367 53.50 14.14 11.85
C LYS A 367 54.74 14.64 12.63
N LYS A 368 55.00 15.95 12.61
CA LYS A 368 55.91 16.60 13.51
C LYS A 368 55.33 16.65 14.93
#